data_36c8b3b2ca5921d17b984b298c653f6f
#
_entry.id   36c8b3b2ca5921d17b984b298c653f6f
#
_cell.length_a   1.000
_cell.length_b   1.000
_cell.length_c   1.000
_cell.angle_alpha   90.00
_cell.angle_beta   90.00
_cell.angle_gamma   90.00
#
_symmetry.space_group_name_H-M   'P 1'
#
loop_
_entity.id
_entity.type
_entity.pdbx_description
1 polymer ?
#
loop_
_entity_poly.entity_id
_entity_poly.type
_entity_poly.pdbx_seq_one_letter_code
_entity_poly.pdbx_strand_id
1 'polypeptide(L)'
;MLLNLVFIHWETTFPTRLTENESARKSESSKATSKIKIGSSSTIISTLDPVRLYEDFATIDLISEGRAEIIAGRASRVGLYKLLGYNLNSYEELFDEKFELLLKINAQEVVNWSGEFRKPLRDARILPRPAGGKIPIWRAVGGTTTSAIQAGKTGVPMFMAHLGGAAASFKRTIDAYREAADEAGFDSSRLPVATAGFFYAAETTQQALQEYYPHINEGMKLTNGRGFPEMHFAQGMDNRDILNVGSPQQIIEKLLYQHELFGNQRYTGQLDFGGVPFDKIMKNIDIIGTEIIPALRKYTSNKEQSL
;
A
#
# COMPACT_ATOMS: atom_id res chain seq x y z
N MET A 1 6.05 14.78 -12.36
CA MET A 1 5.69 13.40 -11.93
C MET A 1 4.35 13.47 -11.18
N LEU A 2 3.30 12.89 -11.77
CA LEU A 2 1.91 13.06 -11.29
C LEU A 2 1.68 12.25 -10.02
N LEU A 3 1.22 12.89 -8.94
CA LEU A 3 0.71 12.22 -7.76
C LEU A 3 -0.57 11.45 -8.15
N ASN A 4 -0.53 10.12 -8.05
CA ASN A 4 -1.69 9.27 -8.33
C ASN A 4 -2.38 8.90 -7.01
N LEU A 5 -3.68 9.19 -6.92
CA LEU A 5 -4.52 8.65 -5.85
C LEU A 5 -5.03 7.27 -6.27
N VAL A 6 -4.84 6.31 -5.39
CA VAL A 6 -5.34 4.94 -5.55
C VAL A 6 -6.22 4.63 -4.34
N PHE A 7 -7.38 4.03 -4.61
CA PHE A 7 -8.30 3.63 -3.55
C PHE A 7 -8.13 2.17 -3.24
N ILE A 8 -8.12 1.85 -1.96
CA ILE A 8 -8.02 0.50 -1.46
C ILE A 8 -9.22 0.23 -0.57
N HIS A 9 -9.95 -0.80 -0.93
CA HIS A 9 -10.90 -1.44 -0.04
C HIS A 9 -10.14 -2.42 0.85
N TRP A 10 -10.19 -2.21 2.17
CA TRP A 10 -9.59 -3.08 3.18
C TRP A 10 -10.68 -3.79 3.96
N GLU A 11 -10.89 -5.07 3.70
CA GLU A 11 -11.63 -5.90 4.65
C GLU A 11 -10.74 -6.26 5.82
N THR A 12 -11.00 -5.63 6.96
CA THR A 12 -10.36 -5.97 8.24
C THR A 12 -11.14 -7.05 9.00
N THR A 13 -12.12 -7.69 8.40
CA THR A 13 -13.02 -8.63 9.06
C THR A 13 -12.74 -10.08 8.69
N PHE A 14 -12.11 -10.80 9.63
CA PHE A 14 -12.00 -12.25 9.79
C PHE A 14 -11.16 -13.08 8.80
N PRO A 15 -10.26 -13.95 9.32
CA PRO A 15 -9.15 -14.56 8.59
C PRO A 15 -9.47 -15.87 7.85
N THR A 16 -10.72 -16.19 7.52
CA THR A 16 -11.06 -17.56 7.10
C THR A 16 -11.44 -17.75 5.63
N ARG A 17 -11.50 -16.69 4.79
CA ARG A 17 -11.80 -16.83 3.34
C ARG A 17 -11.22 -15.72 2.44
N LEU A 18 -10.09 -15.14 2.80
CA LEU A 18 -9.60 -13.92 2.15
C LEU A 18 -9.04 -14.11 0.73
N THR A 19 -8.46 -15.27 0.41
CA THR A 19 -7.77 -15.46 -0.88
C THR A 19 -8.71 -15.63 -2.06
N GLU A 20 -9.73 -16.48 -1.96
CA GLU A 20 -10.67 -16.71 -3.08
C GLU A 20 -11.57 -15.50 -3.33
N ASN A 21 -12.10 -14.85 -2.27
CA ASN A 21 -12.94 -13.67 -2.41
C ASN A 21 -12.16 -12.43 -2.88
N GLU A 22 -10.90 -12.28 -2.49
CA GLU A 22 -10.08 -11.15 -2.90
C GLU A 22 -9.74 -11.19 -4.39
N SER A 23 -9.36 -12.35 -4.91
CA SER A 23 -9.10 -12.55 -6.33
C SER A 23 -10.38 -12.37 -7.17
N ALA A 24 -11.53 -12.86 -6.71
CA ALA A 24 -12.81 -12.67 -7.36
C ALA A 24 -13.22 -11.19 -7.43
N ARG A 25 -13.12 -10.45 -6.33
CA ARG A 25 -13.42 -9.00 -6.30
C ARG A 25 -12.50 -8.18 -7.18
N LYS A 26 -11.21 -8.48 -7.22
CA LYS A 26 -10.27 -7.83 -8.14
C LYS A 26 -10.62 -8.11 -9.59
N SER A 27 -11.07 -9.30 -9.91
CA SER A 27 -11.55 -9.67 -11.25
C SER A 27 -12.81 -8.87 -11.63
N GLU A 28 -13.78 -8.70 -10.73
CA GLU A 28 -14.97 -7.87 -10.98
C GLU A 28 -14.61 -6.39 -11.15
N SER A 29 -13.77 -5.83 -10.28
CA SER A 29 -13.27 -4.46 -10.40
C SER A 29 -12.52 -4.23 -11.72
N SER A 30 -11.82 -5.25 -12.23
CA SER A 30 -11.11 -5.18 -13.50
C SER A 30 -12.03 -4.99 -14.69
N LYS A 31 -13.23 -5.57 -14.65
CA LYS A 31 -14.25 -5.43 -15.70
C LYS A 31 -14.99 -4.09 -15.63
N ALA A 32 -15.16 -3.55 -14.41
CA ALA A 32 -15.88 -2.28 -14.19
C ALA A 32 -15.05 -1.05 -14.54
N THR A 33 -13.73 -1.16 -14.70
CA THR A 33 -12.82 -0.05 -14.97
C THR A 33 -11.85 -0.39 -16.11
N SER A 34 -11.28 0.63 -16.75
CA SER A 34 -10.34 0.46 -17.86
C SER A 34 -8.96 1.05 -17.66
N LYS A 35 -8.75 1.89 -16.64
CA LYS A 35 -7.49 2.63 -16.43
C LYS A 35 -6.92 2.49 -15.03
N ILE A 36 -7.76 2.23 -14.03
CA ILE A 36 -7.33 2.14 -12.62
C ILE A 36 -6.47 0.90 -12.42
N LYS A 37 -5.32 1.07 -11.76
CA LYS A 37 -4.49 -0.05 -11.32
C LYS A 37 -5.20 -0.85 -10.24
N ILE A 38 -4.98 -2.16 -10.23
CA ILE A 38 -5.64 -3.10 -9.33
C ILE A 38 -4.58 -3.78 -8.50
N GLY A 39 -4.60 -3.57 -7.22
CA GLY A 39 -3.63 -4.13 -6.29
C GLY A 39 -4.24 -4.46 -4.95
N SER A 40 -3.51 -5.18 -4.11
CA SER A 40 -3.81 -5.33 -2.68
C SER A 40 -2.85 -4.47 -1.87
N SER A 41 -3.33 -3.84 -0.82
CA SER A 41 -2.45 -3.08 0.08
C SER A 41 -2.69 -3.49 1.54
N SER A 42 -1.94 -4.47 2.00
CA SER A 42 -0.88 -5.22 1.33
C SER A 42 -1.25 -6.71 1.28
N THR A 43 -0.67 -7.43 0.34
CA THR A 43 -0.74 -8.90 0.33
C THR A 43 0.24 -9.45 1.36
N ILE A 44 -0.24 -10.26 2.30
CA ILE A 44 0.56 -10.83 3.38
C ILE A 44 1.35 -12.04 2.85
N ILE A 45 2.48 -11.78 2.20
CA ILE A 45 3.28 -12.84 1.56
C ILE A 45 3.90 -13.81 2.58
N SER A 46 4.12 -13.36 3.83
CA SER A 46 4.69 -14.22 4.88
C SER A 46 3.87 -15.51 5.09
N THR A 47 2.55 -15.45 4.92
CA THR A 47 1.66 -16.59 5.16
C THR A 47 1.08 -17.21 3.90
N LEU A 48 1.39 -16.65 2.71
CA LEU A 48 0.97 -17.17 1.41
C LEU A 48 2.11 -17.89 0.69
N ASP A 49 1.78 -18.78 -0.24
CA ASP A 49 2.76 -19.35 -1.15
C ASP A 49 3.03 -18.38 -2.31
N PRO A 50 4.30 -17.99 -2.57
CA PRO A 50 4.63 -17.03 -3.64
C PRO A 50 4.22 -17.48 -5.05
N VAL A 51 4.17 -18.81 -5.31
CA VAL A 51 3.73 -19.35 -6.60
C VAL A 51 2.25 -19.06 -6.79
N ARG A 52 1.41 -19.43 -5.81
CA ARG A 52 -0.05 -19.18 -5.89
C ARG A 52 -0.36 -17.69 -5.97
N LEU A 53 0.31 -16.89 -5.16
CA LEU A 53 0.17 -15.45 -5.23
C LEU A 53 0.47 -14.90 -6.64
N TYR A 54 1.55 -15.36 -7.23
CA TYR A 54 1.91 -14.93 -8.58
C TYR A 54 0.89 -15.37 -9.64
N GLU A 55 0.42 -16.62 -9.58
CA GLU A 55 -0.62 -17.16 -10.48
C GLU A 55 -1.91 -16.33 -10.40
N ASP A 56 -2.36 -15.99 -9.18
CA ASP A 56 -3.56 -15.19 -8.96
C ASP A 56 -3.41 -13.79 -9.58
N PHE A 57 -2.30 -13.10 -9.29
CA PHE A 57 -2.06 -11.75 -9.82
C PHE A 57 -1.77 -11.74 -11.33
N ALA A 58 -1.11 -12.75 -11.87
CA ALA A 58 -0.92 -12.89 -13.32
C ALA A 58 -2.26 -13.11 -14.04
N THR A 59 -3.17 -13.87 -13.45
CA THR A 59 -4.54 -14.04 -13.96
C THR A 59 -5.31 -12.72 -13.93
N ILE A 60 -5.25 -11.98 -12.83
CA ILE A 60 -5.86 -10.64 -12.71
C ILE A 60 -5.26 -9.68 -13.74
N ASP A 61 -3.95 -9.75 -13.96
CA ASP A 61 -3.25 -8.91 -14.92
C ASP A 61 -3.74 -9.15 -16.34
N LEU A 62 -3.89 -10.41 -16.73
CA LEU A 62 -4.45 -10.78 -18.05
C LEU A 62 -5.90 -10.30 -18.19
N ILE A 63 -6.76 -10.51 -17.19
CA ILE A 63 -8.16 -10.08 -17.22
C ILE A 63 -8.28 -8.55 -17.29
N SER A 64 -7.35 -7.84 -16.62
CA SER A 64 -7.34 -6.38 -16.53
C SER A 64 -6.49 -5.69 -17.60
N GLU A 65 -5.91 -6.43 -18.56
CA GLU A 65 -5.06 -5.89 -19.62
C GLU A 65 -3.85 -5.11 -19.09
N GLY A 66 -3.10 -5.71 -18.14
CA GLY A 66 -1.84 -5.17 -17.65
C GLY A 66 -1.99 -4.13 -16.52
N ARG A 67 -3.08 -4.17 -15.74
CA ARG A 67 -3.33 -3.22 -14.65
C ARG A 67 -3.06 -3.76 -13.24
N ALA A 68 -2.71 -5.03 -13.10
CA ALA A 68 -2.42 -5.61 -11.79
C ALA A 68 -1.09 -5.14 -11.22
N GLU A 69 -1.01 -5.02 -9.90
CA GLU A 69 0.24 -4.79 -9.16
C GLU A 69 0.19 -5.50 -7.80
N ILE A 70 1.35 -5.90 -7.29
CA ILE A 70 1.48 -6.59 -6.00
C ILE A 70 2.16 -5.65 -5.01
N ILE A 71 1.49 -5.37 -3.88
CA ILE A 71 2.12 -4.70 -2.74
C ILE A 71 2.35 -5.76 -1.69
N ALA A 72 3.57 -6.30 -1.66
CA ALA A 72 3.94 -7.38 -0.76
C ALA A 72 4.26 -6.86 0.64
N GLY A 73 3.54 -7.34 1.63
CA GLY A 73 3.66 -6.90 3.02
C GLY A 73 3.67 -8.04 4.02
N ARG A 74 3.82 -7.65 5.27
CA ARG A 74 3.75 -8.52 6.44
C ARG A 74 2.41 -8.37 7.15
N ALA A 75 1.99 -9.40 7.91
CA ALA A 75 0.84 -9.28 8.77
C ALA A 75 1.12 -8.31 9.94
N SER A 76 0.27 -7.33 10.12
CA SER A 76 0.28 -6.49 11.33
C SER A 76 -0.30 -7.21 12.55
N ARG A 77 -1.06 -8.28 12.32
CA ARG A 77 -1.72 -9.07 13.37
C ARG A 77 -0.94 -10.36 13.63
N VAL A 78 -0.25 -10.41 14.75
CA VAL A 78 0.57 -11.57 15.16
C VAL A 78 -0.22 -12.88 15.28
N GLY A 79 -1.51 -12.83 15.61
CA GLY A 79 -2.38 -14.01 15.72
C GLY A 79 -2.53 -14.80 14.43
N LEU A 80 -2.35 -14.16 13.28
CA LEU A 80 -2.42 -14.82 11.96
C LEU A 80 -1.33 -15.89 11.81
N TYR A 81 -0.12 -15.64 12.28
CA TYR A 81 0.98 -16.61 12.20
C TYR A 81 0.65 -17.90 12.95
N LYS A 82 0.17 -17.79 14.18
CA LYS A 82 -0.25 -18.95 14.98
C LYS A 82 -1.42 -19.70 14.32
N LEU A 83 -2.40 -18.96 13.79
CA LEU A 83 -3.57 -19.54 13.14
C LEU A 83 -3.18 -20.39 11.92
N LEU A 84 -2.19 -19.94 11.14
CA LEU A 84 -1.73 -20.61 9.93
C LEU A 84 -0.50 -21.52 10.16
N GLY A 85 -0.11 -21.75 11.41
CA GLY A 85 0.97 -22.67 11.76
C GLY A 85 2.38 -22.14 11.54
N TYR A 86 2.56 -20.82 11.39
CA TYR A 86 3.86 -20.20 11.24
C TYR A 86 4.45 -19.74 12.59
N ASN A 87 5.77 -19.81 12.71
CA ASN A 87 6.49 -19.32 13.88
C ASN A 87 6.73 -17.81 13.75
N LEU A 88 6.24 -17.05 14.74
CA LEU A 88 6.43 -15.59 14.76
C LEU A 88 7.91 -15.18 14.92
N ASN A 89 8.75 -16.03 15.51
CA ASN A 89 10.17 -15.73 15.66
C ASN A 89 10.92 -15.69 14.32
N SER A 90 10.39 -16.32 13.28
CA SER A 90 10.94 -16.30 11.92
C SER A 90 10.21 -15.28 11.03
N TYR A 91 9.67 -14.23 11.63
CA TYR A 91 8.82 -13.24 10.95
C TYR A 91 9.52 -12.53 9.77
N GLU A 92 10.76 -12.10 9.97
CA GLU A 92 11.52 -11.36 8.96
C GLU A 92 12.03 -12.31 7.88
N GLU A 93 12.65 -13.42 8.29
CA GLU A 93 13.25 -14.41 7.40
C GLU A 93 12.20 -15.05 6.49
N LEU A 94 11.03 -15.35 7.06
CA LEU A 94 9.88 -15.88 6.31
C LEU A 94 9.39 -14.92 5.24
N PHE A 95 9.35 -13.62 5.55
CA PHE A 95 8.98 -12.61 4.58
C PHE A 95 10.04 -12.47 3.50
N ASP A 96 11.31 -12.32 3.89
CA ASP A 96 12.40 -12.04 2.96
C ASP A 96 12.62 -13.21 1.98
N GLU A 97 12.59 -14.47 2.46
CA GLU A 97 12.67 -15.64 1.59
C GLU A 97 11.54 -15.68 0.56
N LYS A 98 10.30 -15.49 1.01
CA LYS A 98 9.14 -15.55 0.11
C LYS A 98 9.10 -14.38 -0.86
N PHE A 99 9.55 -13.20 -0.43
CA PHE A 99 9.65 -12.03 -1.27
C PHE A 99 10.70 -12.20 -2.36
N GLU A 100 11.86 -12.75 -2.02
CA GLU A 100 12.91 -13.08 -2.99
C GLU A 100 12.41 -14.08 -4.04
N LEU A 101 11.74 -15.15 -3.60
CA LEU A 101 11.15 -16.10 -4.52
C LEU A 101 10.10 -15.44 -5.44
N LEU A 102 9.25 -14.56 -4.92
CA LEU A 102 8.27 -13.82 -5.74
C LEU A 102 8.95 -12.98 -6.81
N LEU A 103 10.02 -12.24 -6.46
CA LEU A 103 10.79 -11.46 -7.42
C LEU A 103 11.43 -12.36 -8.49
N LYS A 104 11.96 -13.51 -8.10
CA LYS A 104 12.54 -14.48 -9.02
C LYS A 104 11.51 -15.06 -10.00
N ILE A 105 10.32 -15.44 -9.51
CA ILE A 105 9.21 -15.91 -10.35
C ILE A 105 8.80 -14.83 -11.36
N ASN A 106 8.72 -13.58 -10.92
CA ASN A 106 8.36 -12.45 -11.78
C ASN A 106 9.42 -12.19 -12.88
N ALA A 107 10.70 -12.44 -12.57
CA ALA A 107 11.82 -12.18 -13.48
C ALA A 107 12.11 -13.31 -14.46
N GLN A 108 11.79 -14.56 -14.14
CA GLN A 108 12.22 -15.77 -14.88
C GLN A 108 11.03 -16.62 -15.28
N GLU A 109 11.09 -17.24 -16.47
CA GLU A 109 10.06 -18.19 -16.94
C GLU A 109 10.24 -19.57 -16.33
N VAL A 110 11.49 -19.98 -16.13
CA VAL A 110 11.84 -21.27 -15.50
C VAL A 110 12.56 -20.98 -14.20
N VAL A 111 12.03 -21.49 -13.10
CA VAL A 111 12.48 -21.16 -11.75
C VAL A 111 13.05 -22.40 -11.08
N ASN A 112 14.28 -22.28 -10.61
CA ASN A 112 14.90 -23.16 -9.64
C ASN A 112 15.01 -22.45 -8.31
N TRP A 113 14.55 -23.07 -7.24
CA TRP A 113 14.50 -22.50 -5.90
C TRP A 113 14.86 -23.52 -4.83
N SER A 114 15.55 -23.09 -3.80
CA SER A 114 15.75 -23.82 -2.57
C SER A 114 15.78 -22.82 -1.42
N GLY A 115 14.91 -22.99 -0.43
CA GLY A 115 14.77 -22.14 0.73
C GLY A 115 14.46 -22.95 1.98
N GLU A 116 14.39 -22.30 3.12
CA GLU A 116 14.11 -22.89 4.42
C GLU A 116 12.59 -23.09 4.62
N PHE A 117 11.79 -22.09 4.26
CA PHE A 117 10.36 -22.05 4.56
C PHE A 117 9.50 -22.61 3.43
N ARG A 118 10.02 -22.60 2.21
CA ARG A 118 9.28 -23.08 1.05
C ARG A 118 10.05 -24.22 0.37
N LYS A 119 9.33 -25.32 0.09
CA LYS A 119 9.87 -26.49 -0.62
C LYS A 119 10.51 -26.10 -1.96
N PRO A 120 11.58 -26.82 -2.36
CA PRO A 120 12.31 -26.53 -3.59
C PRO A 120 11.43 -26.56 -4.85
N LEU A 121 11.80 -25.72 -5.82
CA LEU A 121 11.32 -25.78 -7.20
C LEU A 121 12.46 -26.27 -8.09
N ARG A 122 12.14 -27.14 -9.05
CA ARG A 122 13.11 -27.66 -10.04
C ARG A 122 12.51 -27.48 -11.42
N ASP A 123 13.19 -26.67 -12.25
CA ASP A 123 12.79 -26.35 -13.61
C ASP A 123 11.30 -26.02 -13.73
N ALA A 124 10.77 -25.31 -12.73
CA ALA A 124 9.36 -25.02 -12.60
C ALA A 124 8.94 -23.88 -13.53
N ARG A 125 7.97 -24.15 -14.39
CA ARG A 125 7.29 -23.12 -15.20
C ARG A 125 6.03 -22.70 -14.47
N ILE A 126 5.93 -21.42 -14.11
CA ILE A 126 4.80 -20.86 -13.38
C ILE A 126 3.94 -20.07 -14.35
N LEU A 127 2.69 -20.48 -14.49
CA LEU A 127 1.71 -19.96 -15.45
C LEU A 127 0.41 -19.58 -14.72
N PRO A 128 -0.36 -18.57 -15.25
CA PRO A 128 -0.07 -17.84 -16.49
C PRO A 128 1.05 -16.80 -16.31
N ARG A 129 1.56 -16.26 -17.40
CA ARG A 129 2.43 -15.08 -17.39
C ARG A 129 1.58 -13.83 -17.59
N PRO A 130 1.93 -12.69 -16.96
CA PRO A 130 1.20 -11.43 -17.10
C PRO A 130 1.32 -10.87 -18.52
N ALA A 131 0.38 -10.02 -18.92
CA ALA A 131 0.30 -9.43 -20.25
C ALA A 131 1.59 -8.70 -20.67
N GLY A 132 2.20 -7.93 -19.77
CA GLY A 132 3.45 -7.21 -20.00
C GLY A 132 4.73 -8.00 -19.66
N GLY A 133 4.63 -9.31 -19.42
CA GLY A 133 5.74 -10.19 -19.04
C GLY A 133 6.14 -10.11 -17.56
N LYS A 134 5.88 -8.97 -16.88
CA LYS A 134 6.16 -8.77 -15.45
C LYS A 134 5.04 -7.97 -14.78
N ILE A 135 4.77 -8.29 -13.52
CA ILE A 135 3.86 -7.53 -12.65
C ILE A 135 4.68 -6.53 -11.85
N PRO A 136 4.28 -5.25 -11.72
CA PRO A 136 4.88 -4.34 -10.76
C PRO A 136 4.75 -4.86 -9.32
N ILE A 137 5.89 -4.97 -8.63
CA ILE A 137 5.93 -5.45 -7.24
C ILE A 137 6.50 -4.35 -6.36
N TRP A 138 5.80 -4.04 -5.27
CA TRP A 138 6.18 -3.09 -4.24
C TRP A 138 6.47 -3.81 -2.94
N ARG A 139 7.46 -3.33 -2.19
CA ARG A 139 7.68 -3.78 -0.81
C ARG A 139 6.97 -2.84 0.16
N ALA A 140 6.04 -3.38 0.94
CA ALA A 140 5.37 -2.62 1.99
C ALA A 140 6.28 -2.43 3.20
N VAL A 141 6.33 -1.19 3.68
CA VAL A 141 7.14 -0.73 4.82
C VAL A 141 6.23 -0.04 5.83
N GLY A 142 6.27 -0.46 7.08
CA GLY A 142 5.47 0.11 8.17
C GLY A 142 6.14 1.30 8.89
N GLY A 143 6.97 2.08 8.20
CA GLY A 143 7.64 3.25 8.76
C GLY A 143 8.94 2.98 9.51
N THR A 144 9.43 1.74 9.58
CA THR A 144 10.73 1.42 10.19
C THR A 144 11.87 1.59 9.19
N THR A 145 12.94 2.24 9.62
CA THR A 145 14.14 2.46 8.81
C THR A 145 14.76 1.15 8.31
N THR A 146 14.81 0.12 9.15
CA THR A 146 15.37 -1.20 8.79
C THR A 146 14.63 -1.82 7.58
N SER A 147 13.29 -1.80 7.59
CA SER A 147 12.50 -2.36 6.48
C SER A 147 12.66 -1.54 5.19
N ALA A 148 12.83 -0.22 5.31
CA ALA A 148 13.08 0.67 4.19
C ALA A 148 14.47 0.42 3.56
N ILE A 149 15.50 0.24 4.37
CA ILE A 149 16.85 -0.14 3.92
C ILE A 149 16.82 -1.45 3.12
N GLN A 150 16.09 -2.47 3.61
CA GLN A 150 15.96 -3.73 2.87
C GLN A 150 15.23 -3.54 1.52
N ALA A 151 14.21 -2.65 1.46
CA ALA A 151 13.57 -2.32 0.19
C ALA A 151 14.56 -1.67 -0.79
N GLY A 152 15.38 -0.72 -0.31
CA GLY A 152 16.41 -0.06 -1.12
C GLY A 152 17.44 -1.05 -1.65
N LYS A 153 17.99 -1.91 -0.80
CA LYS A 153 18.98 -2.94 -1.18
C LYS A 153 18.48 -3.91 -2.26
N THR A 154 17.17 -4.12 -2.37
CA THR A 154 16.58 -4.99 -3.39
C THR A 154 16.20 -4.25 -4.68
N GLY A 155 16.34 -2.92 -4.72
CA GLY A 155 16.01 -2.11 -5.89
C GLY A 155 14.53 -2.15 -6.28
N VAL A 156 13.63 -2.39 -5.32
CA VAL A 156 12.18 -2.46 -5.58
C VAL A 156 11.47 -1.19 -5.10
N PRO A 157 10.37 -0.81 -5.74
CA PRO A 157 9.52 0.29 -5.27
C PRO A 157 9.08 0.11 -3.81
N MET A 158 9.08 1.21 -3.05
CA MET A 158 8.66 1.22 -1.65
C MET A 158 7.23 1.73 -1.49
N PHE A 159 6.41 0.98 -0.75
CA PHE A 159 5.07 1.38 -0.35
C PHE A 159 5.03 1.56 1.17
N MET A 160 5.04 2.80 1.64
CA MET A 160 5.12 3.11 3.07
C MET A 160 3.74 3.39 3.65
N ALA A 161 3.30 2.55 4.59
CA ALA A 161 2.10 2.80 5.37
C ALA A 161 2.42 3.65 6.60
N HIS A 162 1.63 4.71 6.82
CA HIS A 162 1.72 5.59 7.98
C HIS A 162 0.32 5.87 8.53
N LEU A 163 0.16 5.81 9.83
CA LEU A 163 -1.17 5.84 10.46
C LEU A 163 -1.45 7.09 11.30
N GLY A 164 -0.46 7.94 11.52
CA GLY A 164 -0.59 9.20 12.28
C GLY A 164 0.77 9.76 12.67
N GLY A 165 0.83 11.04 12.97
CA GLY A 165 2.01 11.75 13.42
C GLY A 165 2.61 12.72 12.40
N ALA A 166 3.62 13.46 12.80
CA ALA A 166 4.25 14.47 11.96
C ALA A 166 4.92 13.85 10.72
N ALA A 167 4.64 14.38 9.54
CA ALA A 167 5.21 13.89 8.28
C ALA A 167 6.76 13.87 8.31
N ALA A 168 7.38 14.86 8.93
CA ALA A 168 8.84 14.96 9.03
C ALA A 168 9.49 13.73 9.68
N SER A 169 8.78 13.00 10.57
CA SER A 169 9.31 11.78 11.18
C SER A 169 9.47 10.63 10.19
N PHE A 170 8.69 10.61 9.13
CA PHE A 170 8.72 9.56 8.10
C PHE A 170 9.74 9.86 6.99
N LYS A 171 10.18 11.11 6.85
CA LYS A 171 11.20 11.48 5.88
C LYS A 171 12.49 10.68 6.05
N ARG A 172 12.94 10.49 7.28
CA ARG A 172 14.13 9.68 7.59
C ARG A 172 14.05 8.25 7.04
N THR A 173 12.86 7.65 7.06
CA THR A 173 12.63 6.31 6.51
C THR A 173 12.78 6.29 5.00
N ILE A 174 12.32 7.35 4.32
CA ILE A 174 12.43 7.48 2.87
C ILE A 174 13.89 7.77 2.46
N ASP A 175 14.58 8.64 3.21
CA ASP A 175 15.98 8.94 2.96
C ASP A 175 16.84 7.66 3.09
N ALA A 176 16.65 6.87 4.14
CA ALA A 176 17.34 5.60 4.33
C ALA A 176 17.06 4.58 3.22
N TYR A 177 15.84 4.56 2.67
CA TYR A 177 15.51 3.75 1.49
C TYR A 177 16.32 4.17 0.26
N ARG A 178 16.41 5.49 -0.02
CA ARG A 178 17.11 6.01 -1.17
C ARG A 178 18.64 5.80 -1.06
N GLU A 179 19.21 6.10 0.12
CA GLU A 179 20.63 5.86 0.40
C GLU A 179 21.00 4.37 0.20
N ALA A 180 20.20 3.46 0.77
CA ALA A 180 20.44 2.03 0.63
C ALA A 180 20.30 1.53 -0.83
N ALA A 181 19.44 2.15 -1.62
CA ALA A 181 19.31 1.83 -3.04
C ALA A 181 20.55 2.30 -3.83
N ASP A 182 21.01 3.53 -3.60
CA ASP A 182 22.19 4.08 -4.26
C ASP A 182 23.47 3.29 -3.86
N GLU A 183 23.62 2.93 -2.58
CA GLU A 183 24.72 2.06 -2.10
C GLU A 183 24.71 0.66 -2.74
N ALA A 184 23.52 0.14 -3.06
CA ALA A 184 23.35 -1.15 -3.74
C ALA A 184 23.49 -1.05 -5.27
N GLY A 185 23.79 0.15 -5.82
CA GLY A 185 24.02 0.38 -7.24
C GLY A 185 22.74 0.62 -8.06
N PHE A 186 21.61 0.88 -7.41
CA PHE A 186 20.39 1.30 -8.08
C PHE A 186 20.31 2.84 -8.13
N ASP A 187 19.71 3.36 -9.18
CA ASP A 187 19.35 4.79 -9.26
C ASP A 187 18.09 5.05 -8.44
N SER A 188 18.25 5.53 -7.21
CA SER A 188 17.15 5.75 -6.27
C SER A 188 16.13 6.77 -6.78
N SER A 189 16.53 7.70 -7.66
CA SER A 189 15.63 8.70 -8.27
C SER A 189 14.59 8.05 -9.18
N ARG A 190 14.88 6.87 -9.73
CA ARG A 190 14.00 6.10 -10.61
C ARG A 190 13.12 5.09 -9.85
N LEU A 191 13.40 4.86 -8.58
CA LEU A 191 12.62 3.96 -7.75
C LEU A 191 11.42 4.71 -7.13
N PRO A 192 10.18 4.39 -7.52
CA PRO A 192 9.02 5.10 -7.01
C PRO A 192 8.76 4.81 -5.53
N VAL A 193 8.28 5.85 -4.84
CA VAL A 193 7.78 5.78 -3.47
C VAL A 193 6.27 6.03 -3.49
N ALA A 194 5.52 5.16 -2.84
CA ALA A 194 4.12 5.36 -2.52
C ALA A 194 3.94 5.48 -1.01
N THR A 195 2.97 6.28 -0.60
CA THR A 195 2.54 6.37 0.81
C THR A 195 1.08 5.98 0.95
N ALA A 196 0.68 5.48 2.12
CA ALA A 196 -0.69 5.11 2.42
C ALA A 196 -1.07 5.47 3.84
N GLY A 197 -2.30 5.89 4.05
CA GLY A 197 -2.80 6.25 5.38
C GLY A 197 -4.31 6.42 5.42
N PHE A 198 -4.82 6.73 6.60
CA PHE A 198 -6.23 7.03 6.80
C PHE A 198 -6.65 8.26 6.02
N PHE A 199 -7.85 8.19 5.47
CA PHE A 199 -8.40 9.26 4.64
C PHE A 199 -9.90 9.43 4.90
N TYR A 200 -10.32 10.69 5.12
CA TYR A 200 -11.73 11.02 5.13
C TYR A 200 -11.96 12.49 4.75
N ALA A 201 -12.77 12.74 3.75
CA ALA A 201 -13.12 14.06 3.28
C ALA A 201 -14.59 14.41 3.59
N ALA A 202 -14.85 15.63 4.05
CA ALA A 202 -16.17 16.22 4.17
C ALA A 202 -16.13 17.70 3.75
N GLU A 203 -17.29 18.36 3.66
CA GLU A 203 -17.38 19.77 3.22
C GLU A 203 -16.54 20.71 4.09
N THR A 204 -16.47 20.44 5.40
CA THR A 204 -15.63 21.17 6.33
C THR A 204 -14.75 20.22 7.13
N THR A 205 -13.59 20.72 7.56
CA THR A 205 -12.71 19.96 8.41
C THR A 205 -13.37 19.55 9.73
N GLN A 206 -14.13 20.42 10.35
CA GLN A 206 -14.82 20.09 11.59
C GLN A 206 -15.82 18.94 11.39
N GLN A 207 -16.57 18.97 10.30
CA GLN A 207 -17.47 17.87 9.94
C GLN A 207 -16.70 16.56 9.72
N ALA A 208 -15.60 16.59 8.96
CA ALA A 208 -14.79 15.41 8.71
C ALA A 208 -14.29 14.76 10.00
N LEU A 209 -13.87 15.56 10.97
CA LEU A 209 -13.39 15.07 12.27
C LEU A 209 -14.51 14.44 13.08
N GLN A 210 -15.67 15.10 13.17
CA GLN A 210 -16.82 14.59 13.92
C GLN A 210 -17.34 13.29 13.33
N GLU A 211 -17.37 13.20 12.00
CA GLU A 211 -17.87 12.02 11.31
C GLU A 211 -16.89 10.84 11.37
N TYR A 212 -15.58 11.09 11.23
CA TYR A 212 -14.61 10.01 11.08
C TYR A 212 -14.04 9.49 12.41
N TYR A 213 -13.94 10.33 13.46
CA TYR A 213 -13.35 9.90 14.74
C TYR A 213 -13.97 8.64 15.33
N PRO A 214 -15.30 8.48 15.38
CA PRO A 214 -15.90 7.23 15.87
C PRO A 214 -15.44 5.99 15.11
N HIS A 215 -15.29 6.10 13.79
CA HIS A 215 -14.88 4.99 12.93
C HIS A 215 -13.40 4.62 13.12
N ILE A 216 -12.50 5.59 13.07
CA ILE A 216 -11.06 5.32 13.25
C ILE A 216 -10.79 4.76 14.66
N ASN A 217 -11.47 5.27 15.69
CA ASN A 217 -11.33 4.81 17.06
C ASN A 217 -11.82 3.36 17.20
N GLU A 218 -12.96 3.01 16.65
CA GLU A 218 -13.50 1.66 16.69
C GLU A 218 -12.62 0.68 15.87
N GLY A 219 -12.22 1.06 14.67
CA GLY A 219 -11.30 0.26 13.87
C GLY A 219 -9.98 0.00 14.57
N MET A 220 -9.43 0.98 15.26
CA MET A 220 -8.21 0.82 16.04
C MET A 220 -8.42 -0.05 17.29
N LYS A 221 -9.56 0.02 17.97
CA LYS A 221 -9.89 -0.91 19.06
C LYS A 221 -9.90 -2.36 18.60
N LEU A 222 -10.51 -2.62 17.44
CA LEU A 222 -10.52 -3.95 16.82
C LEU A 222 -9.12 -4.43 16.41
N THR A 223 -8.23 -3.50 16.04
CA THR A 223 -6.89 -3.82 15.55
C THR A 223 -5.87 -3.97 16.68
N ASN A 224 -5.84 -3.04 17.64
CA ASN A 224 -4.81 -2.96 18.67
C ASN A 224 -5.34 -3.01 20.12
N GLY A 225 -6.68 -3.12 20.31
CA GLY A 225 -7.34 -3.18 21.61
C GLY A 225 -7.44 -1.84 22.38
N ARG A 226 -6.93 -0.72 21.83
CA ARG A 226 -6.83 0.55 22.58
C ARG A 226 -7.58 1.73 21.95
N GLY A 227 -7.96 1.64 20.68
CA GLY A 227 -8.53 2.74 19.93
C GLY A 227 -7.49 3.75 19.44
N PHE A 228 -7.98 4.87 18.91
CA PHE A 228 -7.17 5.99 18.43
C PHE A 228 -7.27 7.16 19.43
N PRO A 229 -6.16 7.64 20.06
CA PRO A 229 -6.22 8.68 21.06
C PRO A 229 -6.76 10.00 20.51
N GLU A 230 -7.75 10.62 21.20
CA GLU A 230 -8.36 11.88 20.77
C GLU A 230 -7.35 12.99 20.55
N MET A 231 -6.37 13.10 21.43
CA MET A 231 -5.31 14.12 21.32
C MET A 231 -4.49 13.94 20.03
N HIS A 232 -4.13 12.70 19.68
CA HIS A 232 -3.42 12.43 18.42
C HIS A 232 -4.31 12.69 17.19
N PHE A 233 -5.60 12.40 17.31
CA PHE A 233 -6.54 12.71 16.23
C PHE A 233 -6.70 14.22 16.03
N ALA A 234 -6.78 14.99 17.13
CA ALA A 234 -6.82 16.45 17.07
C ALA A 234 -5.50 17.05 16.54
N GLN A 235 -4.34 16.49 16.90
CA GLN A 235 -3.05 16.89 16.33
C GLN A 235 -2.98 16.65 14.82
N GLY A 236 -3.67 15.62 14.34
CA GLY A 236 -3.83 15.33 12.91
C GLY A 236 -4.46 16.47 12.11
N MET A 237 -4.96 17.54 12.72
CA MET A 237 -5.41 18.79 12.08
C MET A 237 -4.27 19.63 11.51
N ASP A 238 -3.04 19.51 12.03
CA ASP A 238 -1.89 20.23 11.49
C ASP A 238 -1.62 19.78 10.05
N ASN A 239 -1.43 20.74 9.14
CA ASN A 239 -1.13 20.45 7.74
C ASN A 239 0.19 19.69 7.54
N ARG A 240 1.04 19.62 8.56
CA ARG A 240 2.29 18.84 8.58
C ARG A 240 2.13 17.44 9.17
N ASP A 241 0.92 17.07 9.59
CA ASP A 241 0.59 15.69 10.01
C ASP A 241 0.18 14.85 8.80
N ILE A 242 0.41 13.54 8.89
CA ILE A 242 0.10 12.59 7.81
C ILE A 242 -1.36 12.13 7.77
N LEU A 243 -2.16 12.45 8.80
CA LEU A 243 -3.57 12.07 8.86
C LEU A 243 -4.38 12.91 7.86
N ASN A 244 -4.81 12.32 6.75
CA ASN A 244 -5.53 13.01 5.69
C ASN A 244 -7.05 13.00 5.94
N VAL A 245 -7.47 13.69 7.01
CA VAL A 245 -8.87 13.89 7.40
C VAL A 245 -9.15 15.38 7.42
N GLY A 246 -10.17 15.84 6.68
CA GLY A 246 -10.49 17.27 6.64
C GLY A 246 -11.35 17.69 5.46
N SER A 247 -11.41 19.00 5.21
CA SER A 247 -12.00 19.54 3.98
C SER A 247 -11.11 19.20 2.77
N PRO A 248 -11.67 19.23 1.54
CA PRO A 248 -10.88 19.00 0.32
C PRO A 248 -9.64 19.88 0.24
N GLN A 249 -9.76 21.17 0.55
CA GLN A 249 -8.67 22.13 0.53
C GLN A 249 -7.55 21.74 1.52
N GLN A 250 -7.90 21.38 2.75
CA GLN A 250 -6.92 20.96 3.75
C GLN A 250 -6.20 19.69 3.35
N ILE A 251 -6.92 18.71 2.81
CA ILE A 251 -6.33 17.44 2.33
C ILE A 251 -5.36 17.71 1.17
N ILE A 252 -5.73 18.58 0.24
CA ILE A 252 -4.84 18.99 -0.86
C ILE A 252 -3.53 19.58 -0.33
N GLU A 253 -3.61 20.53 0.62
CA GLU A 253 -2.43 21.14 1.23
C GLU A 253 -1.54 20.12 1.93
N LYS A 254 -2.12 19.19 2.69
CA LYS A 254 -1.41 18.10 3.35
C LYS A 254 -0.71 17.17 2.37
N LEU A 255 -1.41 16.74 1.34
CA LEU A 255 -0.85 15.84 0.32
C LEU A 255 0.26 16.52 -0.49
N LEU A 256 0.14 17.81 -0.80
CA LEU A 256 1.20 18.59 -1.44
C LEU A 256 2.42 18.75 -0.53
N TYR A 257 2.21 19.05 0.75
CA TYR A 257 3.30 19.09 1.73
C TYR A 257 4.02 17.74 1.85
N GLN A 258 3.26 16.65 1.95
CA GLN A 258 3.82 15.30 1.98
C GLN A 258 4.59 14.98 0.68
N HIS A 259 4.05 15.36 -0.47
CA HIS A 259 4.72 15.18 -1.75
C HIS A 259 6.05 15.96 -1.84
N GLU A 260 6.08 17.21 -1.38
CA GLU A 260 7.32 18.01 -1.31
C GLU A 260 8.36 17.39 -0.39
N LEU A 261 7.93 16.89 0.76
CA LEU A 261 8.80 16.33 1.77
C LEU A 261 9.36 14.96 1.41
N PHE A 262 8.55 14.11 0.78
CA PHE A 262 8.85 12.69 0.52
C PHE A 262 9.31 12.42 -0.91
N GLY A 263 8.94 13.26 -1.85
CA GLY A 263 9.12 12.98 -3.28
C GLY A 263 8.33 11.74 -3.72
N ASN A 264 7.21 11.43 -3.06
CA ASN A 264 6.38 10.27 -3.38
C ASN A 264 5.54 10.53 -4.64
N GLN A 265 5.39 9.49 -5.45
CA GLN A 265 4.65 9.54 -6.71
C GLN A 265 3.18 9.12 -6.55
N ARG A 266 2.87 8.53 -5.39
CA ARG A 266 1.53 7.99 -5.12
C ARG A 266 1.17 8.18 -3.66
N TYR A 267 -0.09 8.50 -3.43
CA TYR A 267 -0.74 8.37 -2.13
C TYR A 267 -1.94 7.44 -2.25
N THR A 268 -2.16 6.60 -1.25
CA THR A 268 -3.27 5.65 -1.18
C THR A 268 -4.08 5.92 0.08
N GLY A 269 -5.31 6.37 -0.08
CA GLY A 269 -6.24 6.64 1.03
C GLY A 269 -7.03 5.40 1.43
N GLN A 270 -7.06 5.09 2.72
CA GLN A 270 -7.95 4.07 3.28
C GLN A 270 -9.28 4.72 3.69
N LEU A 271 -10.36 4.39 2.97
CA LEU A 271 -11.66 5.07 3.08
C LEU A 271 -12.65 4.37 4.01
N ASP A 272 -12.54 3.07 4.20
CA ASP A 272 -13.55 2.21 4.84
C ASP A 272 -13.15 1.73 6.24
N PHE A 273 -12.07 2.28 6.80
CA PHE A 273 -11.57 1.84 8.10
C PHE A 273 -12.54 2.14 9.24
N GLY A 274 -12.83 1.10 10.06
CA GLY A 274 -13.71 1.23 11.22
C GLY A 274 -15.21 1.24 10.89
N GLY A 275 -15.59 0.70 9.72
CA GLY A 275 -16.99 0.55 9.34
C GLY A 275 -17.66 1.87 8.91
N VAL A 276 -16.96 2.70 8.17
CA VAL A 276 -17.53 3.89 7.54
C VAL A 276 -18.72 3.47 6.66
N PRO A 277 -19.89 4.10 6.78
CA PRO A 277 -21.07 3.78 5.97
C PRO A 277 -20.79 3.91 4.46
N PHE A 278 -21.38 3.02 3.67
CA PHE A 278 -21.10 2.94 2.22
C PHE A 278 -21.44 4.24 1.46
N ASP A 279 -22.51 4.89 1.81
CA ASP A 279 -22.91 6.19 1.22
C ASP A 279 -21.86 7.28 1.49
N LYS A 280 -21.24 7.27 2.67
CA LYS A 280 -20.14 8.18 3.02
C LYS A 280 -18.86 7.84 2.26
N ILE A 281 -18.56 6.55 2.06
CA ILE A 281 -17.44 6.13 1.21
C ILE A 281 -17.64 6.63 -0.22
N MET A 282 -18.84 6.47 -0.78
CA MET A 282 -19.15 6.96 -2.12
C MET A 282 -19.01 8.48 -2.22
N LYS A 283 -19.50 9.24 -1.22
CA LYS A 283 -19.30 10.70 -1.16
C LYS A 283 -17.81 11.08 -1.11
N ASN A 284 -16.99 10.34 -0.36
CA ASN A 284 -15.54 10.54 -0.36
C ASN A 284 -14.92 10.32 -1.75
N ILE A 285 -15.33 9.26 -2.44
CA ILE A 285 -14.86 8.96 -3.80
C ILE A 285 -15.20 10.10 -4.75
N ASP A 286 -16.41 10.64 -4.68
CA ASP A 286 -16.84 11.78 -5.49
C ASP A 286 -15.99 13.03 -5.22
N ILE A 287 -15.80 13.40 -3.96
CA ILE A 287 -14.94 14.53 -3.56
C ILE A 287 -13.52 14.34 -4.08
N ILE A 288 -12.97 13.16 -3.94
CA ILE A 288 -11.62 12.85 -4.42
C ILE A 288 -11.53 13.03 -5.94
N GLY A 289 -12.51 12.51 -6.68
CA GLY A 289 -12.52 12.56 -8.13
C GLY A 289 -12.76 13.96 -8.70
N THR A 290 -13.60 14.75 -8.05
CA THR A 290 -14.05 16.04 -8.55
C THR A 290 -13.22 17.23 -8.05
N GLU A 291 -12.64 17.13 -6.85
CA GLU A 291 -11.96 18.26 -6.22
C GLU A 291 -10.45 17.98 -5.99
N ILE A 292 -10.13 16.86 -5.33
CA ILE A 292 -8.77 16.62 -4.84
C ILE A 292 -7.82 16.22 -5.97
N ILE A 293 -8.18 15.20 -6.77
CA ILE A 293 -7.31 14.74 -7.88
C ILE A 293 -7.04 15.85 -8.90
N PRO A 294 -8.04 16.62 -9.38
CA PRO A 294 -7.79 17.69 -10.33
C PRO A 294 -6.84 18.76 -9.79
N ALA A 295 -7.01 19.15 -8.51
CA ALA A 295 -6.14 20.13 -7.87
C ALA A 295 -4.70 19.61 -7.74
N LEU A 296 -4.51 18.40 -7.22
CA LEU A 296 -3.17 17.81 -7.09
C LEU A 296 -2.46 17.71 -8.46
N ARG A 297 -3.15 17.26 -9.49
CA ARG A 297 -2.60 17.20 -10.86
C ARG A 297 -2.15 18.56 -11.36
N LYS A 298 -2.97 19.59 -11.16
CA LYS A 298 -2.64 20.96 -11.55
C LYS A 298 -1.35 21.45 -10.89
N TYR A 299 -1.21 21.26 -9.57
CA TYR A 299 -0.04 21.74 -8.83
C TYR A 299 1.22 20.93 -9.12
N THR A 300 1.12 19.62 -9.32
CA THR A 300 2.30 18.78 -9.58
C THR A 300 2.78 18.88 -11.03
N SER A 301 1.90 19.12 -12.02
CA SER A 301 2.30 19.32 -13.43
C SER A 301 3.01 20.65 -13.66
N ASN A 302 2.64 21.71 -12.94
CA ASN A 302 3.27 23.02 -13.09
C ASN A 302 4.73 23.05 -12.62
N LYS A 303 5.12 22.19 -11.67
CA LYS A 303 6.52 22.05 -11.22
C LYS A 303 7.43 21.41 -12.28
N GLU A 304 6.90 20.56 -13.16
CA GLU A 304 7.68 19.94 -14.25
C GLU A 304 8.00 20.92 -15.40
N GLN A 305 7.22 21.99 -15.55
CA GLN A 305 7.46 23.02 -16.58
C GLN A 305 8.40 24.14 -16.11
N SER A 306 8.76 24.16 -14.82
CA SER A 306 9.61 25.20 -14.22
C SER A 306 11.03 24.72 -13.86
N LEU A 307 11.39 23.50 -14.22
CA LEU A 307 12.73 22.90 -14.13
C LEU A 307 13.27 22.57 -15.53
#